data_c881f9362c67d5c8503e34f427975474
#
_entry.id   c881f9362c67d5c8503e34f427975474
#
_cell.length_a   1.000
_cell.length_b   1.000
_cell.length_c   1.000
_cell.angle_alpha   90.00
_cell.angle_beta   90.00
_cell.angle_gamma   90.00
#
_symmetry.space_group_name_H-M   'P 1'
#
loop_
_entity.id
_entity.type
_entity.pdbx_description
1 polymer ?
#
loop_
_entity_poly.entity_id
_entity_poly.type
_entity_poly.pdbx_seq_one_letter_code
_entity_poly.pdbx_strand_id
1 'polypeptide(L)'
;MSLPGGPTKDEIMAVSLAKLSLHESDIMADIGCGTGTVAVEAARTVQKVYAVDLREEAVTGTRDLARSCGITNLEVSLGHGADLVKGLPHIDAAFIGGSRDLRRVLSGLAEKHVRSVVVNAVLLSTLHEAVTTMQELSMFREVVHVSVSRSSPLGGGLMLRPLDPVYIIVGGCRC
;
A
#
# COMPACT_ATOMS: atom_id res chain seq x y z
N MET A 1 -6.98 -12.91 15.92
CA MET A 1 -8.06 -12.01 15.44
C MET A 1 -7.69 -11.51 14.05
N SER A 2 -8.59 -11.54 13.07
CA SER A 2 -8.30 -10.96 11.76
C SER A 2 -8.52 -9.46 11.82
N LEU A 3 -7.54 -8.67 11.39
CA LEU A 3 -7.67 -7.22 11.27
C LEU A 3 -8.80 -6.88 10.28
N PRO A 4 -9.63 -5.85 10.54
CA PRO A 4 -10.59 -5.35 9.57
C PRO A 4 -9.88 -4.99 8.25
N GLY A 5 -10.42 -5.47 7.12
CA GLY A 5 -9.81 -5.32 5.80
C GLY A 5 -8.92 -6.49 5.36
N GLY A 6 -8.48 -7.34 6.29
CA GLY A 6 -7.64 -8.50 5.99
C GLY A 6 -6.30 -8.16 5.30
N PRO A 7 -5.47 -9.16 5.00
CA PRO A 7 -4.25 -8.95 4.24
C PRO A 7 -4.57 -8.62 2.77
N THR A 8 -3.74 -7.79 2.17
CA THR A 8 -3.74 -7.58 0.71
C THR A 8 -3.52 -8.94 0.04
N LYS A 9 -4.42 -9.32 -0.87
CA LYS A 9 -4.33 -10.60 -1.57
C LYS A 9 -3.09 -10.64 -2.46
N ASP A 10 -2.52 -11.82 -2.64
CA ASP A 10 -1.25 -12.00 -3.36
C ASP A 10 -1.28 -11.39 -4.77
N GLU A 11 -2.39 -11.60 -5.50
CA GLU A 11 -2.57 -11.07 -6.85
C GLU A 11 -2.62 -9.53 -6.85
N ILE A 12 -3.31 -8.95 -5.85
CA ILE A 12 -3.39 -7.49 -5.70
C ILE A 12 -2.03 -6.92 -5.31
N MET A 13 -1.33 -7.57 -4.38
CA MET A 13 0.02 -7.18 -3.95
C MET A 13 1.00 -7.21 -5.12
N ALA A 14 0.99 -8.29 -5.93
CA ALA A 14 1.86 -8.43 -7.09
C ALA A 14 1.65 -7.29 -8.10
N VAL A 15 0.38 -6.95 -8.41
CA VAL A 15 0.09 -5.84 -9.32
C VAL A 15 0.49 -4.50 -8.71
N SER A 16 0.20 -4.28 -7.41
CA SER A 16 0.55 -3.03 -6.72
C SER A 16 2.06 -2.79 -6.69
N LEU A 17 2.86 -3.81 -6.35
CA LEU A 17 4.33 -3.73 -6.33
C LEU A 17 4.91 -3.53 -7.73
N ALA A 18 4.36 -4.22 -8.75
CA ALA A 18 4.76 -4.00 -10.13
C ALA A 18 4.50 -2.54 -10.59
N LYS A 19 3.37 -1.94 -10.16
CA LYS A 19 3.04 -0.54 -10.46
C LYS A 19 3.87 0.47 -9.67
N LEU A 20 4.38 0.11 -8.50
CA LEU A 20 5.33 0.94 -7.74
C LEU A 20 6.69 1.03 -8.43
N SER A 21 7.08 0.03 -9.24
CA SER A 21 8.37 0.00 -9.95
C SER A 21 9.52 0.31 -8.99
N LEU A 22 9.65 -0.49 -7.92
CA LEU A 22 10.62 -0.29 -6.85
C LEU A 22 12.06 -0.53 -7.32
N HIS A 23 12.99 0.27 -6.81
CA HIS A 23 14.42 0.14 -7.03
C HIS A 23 15.15 -0.22 -5.72
N GLU A 24 16.32 -0.84 -5.81
CA GLU A 24 17.11 -1.27 -4.65
C GLU A 24 17.56 -0.09 -3.75
N SER A 25 17.69 1.10 -4.31
CA SER A 25 18.04 2.32 -3.58
C SER A 25 16.86 3.06 -2.96
N ASP A 26 15.63 2.62 -3.21
CA ASP A 26 14.43 3.36 -2.79
C ASP A 26 14.25 3.36 -1.26
N ILE A 27 13.77 4.49 -0.76
CA ILE A 27 13.13 4.63 0.54
C ILE A 27 11.62 4.60 0.30
N MET A 28 10.94 3.58 0.81
CA MET A 28 9.51 3.39 0.63
C MET A 28 8.73 3.69 1.90
N ALA A 29 7.58 4.36 1.76
CA ALA A 29 6.56 4.49 2.81
C ALA A 29 5.39 3.53 2.57
N ASP A 30 4.99 2.75 3.61
CA ASP A 30 3.77 1.93 3.62
C ASP A 30 2.76 2.52 4.61
N ILE A 31 1.70 3.15 4.09
CA ILE A 31 0.74 3.93 4.85
C ILE A 31 -0.55 3.13 5.03
N GLY A 32 -0.85 2.79 6.29
CA GLY A 32 -1.89 1.84 6.64
C GLY A 32 -1.44 0.41 6.39
N CYS A 33 -0.29 0.03 6.94
CA CYS A 33 0.40 -1.24 6.62
C CYS A 33 -0.39 -2.50 7.01
N GLY A 34 -1.38 -2.39 7.90
CA GLY A 34 -2.26 -3.49 8.25
C GLY A 34 -1.53 -4.72 8.76
N THR A 35 -1.58 -5.81 8.00
CA THR A 35 -0.88 -7.07 8.31
C THR A 35 0.61 -7.04 7.99
N GLY A 36 1.10 -5.99 7.32
CA GLY A 36 2.50 -5.81 6.98
C GLY A 36 2.99 -6.59 5.76
N THR A 37 2.11 -7.31 5.06
CA THR A 37 2.52 -8.16 3.93
C THR A 37 3.17 -7.37 2.80
N VAL A 38 2.61 -6.18 2.47
CA VAL A 38 3.19 -5.31 1.43
C VAL A 38 4.53 -4.73 1.89
N ALA A 39 4.62 -4.23 3.13
CA ALA A 39 5.85 -3.70 3.70
C ALA A 39 7.00 -4.73 3.70
N VAL A 40 6.69 -5.96 4.15
CA VAL A 40 7.68 -7.05 4.22
C VAL A 40 8.14 -7.48 2.83
N GLU A 41 7.23 -7.60 1.86
CA GLU A 41 7.59 -7.98 0.50
C GLU A 41 8.40 -6.86 -0.19
N ALA A 42 8.00 -5.60 -0.04
CA ALA A 42 8.75 -4.46 -0.58
C ALA A 42 10.17 -4.36 0.03
N ALA A 43 10.31 -4.66 1.33
CA ALA A 43 11.61 -4.62 2.03
C ALA A 43 12.65 -5.59 1.46
N ARG A 44 12.24 -6.62 0.70
CA ARG A 44 13.16 -7.54 -0.01
C ARG A 44 13.84 -6.87 -1.21
N THR A 45 13.26 -5.78 -1.70
CA THR A 45 13.74 -5.10 -2.93
C THR A 45 14.39 -3.76 -2.62
N VAL A 46 13.84 -2.99 -1.67
CA VAL A 46 14.24 -1.60 -1.45
C VAL A 46 15.28 -1.45 -0.34
N GLN A 47 15.96 -0.30 -0.30
CA GLN A 47 16.94 0.01 0.74
C GLN A 47 16.30 0.08 2.13
N LYS A 48 15.14 0.73 2.26
CA LYS A 48 14.45 0.93 3.54
C LYS A 48 12.94 1.05 3.34
N VAL A 49 12.16 0.47 4.24
CA VAL A 49 10.72 0.68 4.34
C VAL A 49 10.39 1.33 5.67
N TYR A 50 9.56 2.38 5.64
CA TYR A 50 8.91 2.99 6.79
C TYR A 50 7.42 2.70 6.71
N ALA A 51 6.90 1.94 7.66
CA ALA A 51 5.50 1.55 7.73
C ALA A 51 4.78 2.23 8.90
N VAL A 52 3.52 2.57 8.71
CA VAL A 52 2.68 3.17 9.75
C VAL A 52 1.26 2.61 9.72
N ASP A 53 0.69 2.40 10.90
CA ASP A 53 -0.75 2.12 11.07
C ASP A 53 -1.26 2.82 12.33
N LEU A 54 -2.56 3.09 12.39
CA LEU A 54 -3.24 3.67 13.54
C LEU A 54 -3.56 2.65 14.64
N ARG A 55 -3.49 1.36 14.30
CA ARG A 55 -3.86 0.24 15.17
C ARG A 55 -2.60 -0.42 15.72
N GLU A 56 -2.53 -0.53 17.03
CA GLU A 56 -1.39 -1.13 17.73
C GLU A 56 -1.19 -2.60 17.35
N GLU A 57 -2.30 -3.34 17.13
CA GLU A 57 -2.26 -4.73 16.69
C GLU A 57 -1.63 -4.89 15.28
N ALA A 58 -1.87 -3.93 14.39
CA ALA A 58 -1.26 -3.91 13.05
C ALA A 58 0.24 -3.67 13.14
N VAL A 59 0.66 -2.70 13.96
CA VAL A 59 2.08 -2.39 14.20
C VAL A 59 2.81 -3.59 14.80
N THR A 60 2.24 -4.22 15.83
CA THR A 60 2.82 -5.40 16.47
C THR A 60 2.90 -6.56 15.49
N GLY A 61 1.80 -6.87 14.79
CA GLY A 61 1.75 -7.96 13.80
C GLY A 61 2.75 -7.77 12.66
N THR A 62 2.89 -6.52 12.15
CA THR A 62 3.87 -6.20 11.11
C THR A 62 5.31 -6.40 11.58
N ARG A 63 5.63 -5.99 12.82
CA ARG A 63 6.95 -6.23 13.42
C ARG A 63 7.27 -7.72 13.59
N ASP A 64 6.28 -8.50 14.03
CA ASP A 64 6.45 -9.94 14.22
C ASP A 64 6.62 -10.65 12.86
N LEU A 65 5.85 -10.25 11.86
CA LEU A 65 6.00 -10.77 10.49
C LEU A 65 7.41 -10.43 9.94
N ALA A 66 7.85 -9.19 10.07
CA ALA A 66 9.18 -8.78 9.62
C ALA A 66 10.29 -9.61 10.29
N ARG A 67 10.19 -9.80 11.61
CA ARG A 67 11.14 -10.63 12.37
C ARG A 67 11.14 -12.08 11.90
N SER A 68 9.96 -12.68 11.70
CA SER A 68 9.84 -14.07 11.23
C SER A 68 10.39 -14.29 9.82
N CYS A 69 10.34 -13.24 8.98
CA CYS A 69 10.88 -13.25 7.62
C CYS A 69 12.35 -12.81 7.52
N GLY A 70 13.00 -12.48 8.65
CA GLY A 70 14.41 -12.02 8.67
C GLY A 70 14.61 -10.64 8.05
N ILE A 71 13.56 -9.80 7.99
CA ILE A 71 13.61 -8.44 7.45
C ILE A 71 14.20 -7.49 8.50
N THR A 72 15.27 -6.79 8.16
CA THR A 72 16.00 -5.87 9.07
C THR A 72 15.89 -4.39 8.65
N ASN A 73 15.47 -4.12 7.42
CA ASN A 73 15.35 -2.79 6.83
C ASN A 73 13.93 -2.23 6.85
N LEU A 74 13.04 -2.76 7.70
CA LEU A 74 11.67 -2.28 7.91
C LEU A 74 11.54 -1.64 9.29
N GLU A 75 11.08 -0.40 9.34
CA GLU A 75 10.72 0.32 10.55
C GLU A 75 9.21 0.56 10.61
N VAL A 76 8.59 0.19 11.73
CA VAL A 76 7.12 0.25 11.89
C VAL A 76 6.77 1.15 13.05
N SER A 77 5.90 2.12 12.82
CA SER A 77 5.44 3.10 13.82
C SER A 77 3.92 3.10 13.97
N LEU A 78 3.45 3.45 15.17
CA LEU A 78 2.05 3.73 15.46
C LEU A 78 1.80 5.22 15.19
N GLY A 79 0.79 5.55 14.37
CA GLY A 79 0.48 6.95 14.10
C GLY A 79 -0.24 7.20 12.79
N HIS A 80 -0.33 8.46 12.41
CA HIS A 80 -0.96 8.91 11.17
C HIS A 80 0.02 8.90 9.99
N GLY A 81 -0.46 8.47 8.83
CA GLY A 81 0.34 8.46 7.60
C GLY A 81 0.87 9.83 7.18
N ALA A 82 0.06 10.88 7.37
CA ALA A 82 0.47 12.24 7.06
C ALA A 82 1.64 12.74 7.93
N ASP A 83 1.69 12.30 9.20
CA ASP A 83 2.78 12.65 10.12
C ASP A 83 4.06 11.88 9.76
N LEU A 84 3.95 10.61 9.39
CA LEU A 84 5.07 9.84 8.86
C LEU A 84 5.66 10.53 7.63
N VAL A 85 4.82 10.84 6.63
CA VAL A 85 5.27 11.51 5.40
C VAL A 85 5.96 12.84 5.70
N LYS A 86 5.42 13.65 6.61
CA LYS A 86 6.02 14.92 7.02
C LYS A 86 7.38 14.72 7.71
N GLY A 87 7.50 13.70 8.56
CA GLY A 87 8.69 13.45 9.38
C GLY A 87 9.88 12.88 8.60
N LEU A 88 9.65 12.17 7.49
CA LEU A 88 10.72 11.58 6.70
C LEU A 88 11.41 12.64 5.82
N PRO A 89 12.73 12.68 5.75
CA PRO A 89 13.45 13.66 4.91
C PRO A 89 13.26 13.39 3.42
N HIS A 90 13.11 12.12 3.03
CA HIS A 90 13.01 11.66 1.65
C HIS A 90 12.14 10.43 1.54
N ILE A 91 11.40 10.30 0.43
CA ILE A 91 10.57 9.14 0.06
C ILE A 91 10.61 9.02 -1.47
N ASP A 92 10.99 7.85 -1.99
CA ASP A 92 11.01 7.55 -3.43
C ASP A 92 9.71 6.92 -3.90
N ALA A 93 9.15 6.02 -3.10
CA ALA A 93 7.93 5.31 -3.40
C ALA A 93 7.00 5.25 -2.19
N ALA A 94 5.68 5.26 -2.42
CA ALA A 94 4.70 5.11 -1.36
C ALA A 94 3.56 4.16 -1.76
N PHE A 95 3.23 3.23 -0.86
CA PHE A 95 2.03 2.43 -0.92
C PHE A 95 1.04 2.93 0.13
N ILE A 96 -0.24 3.03 -0.24
CA ILE A 96 -1.32 3.50 0.63
C ILE A 96 -2.42 2.44 0.65
N GLY A 97 -2.48 1.69 1.76
CA GLY A 97 -3.52 0.67 2.01
C GLY A 97 -4.68 1.19 2.87
N GLY A 98 -4.54 2.37 3.47
CA GLY A 98 -5.56 3.02 4.29
C GLY A 98 -6.08 4.31 3.66
N SER A 99 -7.35 4.64 3.92
CA SER A 99 -7.99 5.83 3.32
C SER A 99 -8.09 7.05 4.26
N ARG A 100 -7.63 6.92 5.52
CA ARG A 100 -7.73 8.03 6.48
C ARG A 100 -6.76 9.15 6.11
N ASP A 101 -7.26 10.39 6.07
CA ASP A 101 -6.50 11.58 5.73
C ASP A 101 -5.79 11.52 4.36
N LEU A 102 -6.37 10.77 3.40
CA LEU A 102 -5.76 10.46 2.11
C LEU A 102 -5.27 11.72 1.37
N ARG A 103 -6.08 12.78 1.35
CA ARG A 103 -5.70 14.06 0.74
C ARG A 103 -4.43 14.65 1.36
N ARG A 104 -4.31 14.66 2.70
CA ARG A 104 -3.12 15.18 3.39
C ARG A 104 -1.88 14.34 3.09
N VAL A 105 -2.04 13.01 3.05
CA VAL A 105 -0.96 12.09 2.69
C VAL A 105 -0.48 12.37 1.28
N LEU A 106 -1.38 12.42 0.29
CA LEU A 106 -1.05 12.68 -1.11
C LEU A 106 -0.41 14.06 -1.31
N SER A 107 -0.91 15.10 -0.61
CA SER A 107 -0.29 16.43 -0.66
C SER A 107 1.16 16.41 -0.15
N GLY A 108 1.41 15.76 0.98
CA GLY A 108 2.77 15.63 1.52
C GLY A 108 3.71 14.84 0.61
N LEU A 109 3.20 13.79 -0.06
CA LEU A 109 3.98 13.03 -1.05
C LEU A 109 4.29 13.87 -2.30
N ALA A 110 3.35 14.72 -2.74
CA ALA A 110 3.57 15.66 -3.85
C ALA A 110 4.64 16.70 -3.51
N GLU A 111 4.58 17.31 -2.31
CA GLU A 111 5.59 18.24 -1.82
C GLU A 111 7.00 17.65 -1.78
N LYS A 112 7.11 16.36 -1.53
CA LYS A 112 8.38 15.62 -1.53
C LYS A 112 8.77 15.08 -2.92
N HIS A 113 8.00 15.38 -3.95
CA HIS A 113 8.24 14.90 -5.32
C HIS A 113 8.40 13.38 -5.42
N VAL A 114 7.58 12.63 -4.66
CA VAL A 114 7.65 11.17 -4.64
C VAL A 114 7.42 10.61 -6.04
N ARG A 115 8.37 9.84 -6.52
CA ARG A 115 8.42 9.29 -7.88
C ARG A 115 7.26 8.34 -8.19
N SER A 116 6.89 7.48 -7.24
CA SER A 116 5.88 6.44 -7.44
C SER A 116 4.95 6.31 -6.25
N VAL A 117 3.65 6.36 -6.51
CA VAL A 117 2.60 6.23 -5.50
C VAL A 117 1.55 5.26 -5.98
N VAL A 118 1.18 4.31 -5.14
CA VAL A 118 0.06 3.39 -5.37
C VAL A 118 -0.92 3.49 -4.20
N VAL A 119 -2.19 3.69 -4.52
CA VAL A 119 -3.31 3.62 -3.56
C VAL A 119 -4.18 2.43 -3.90
N ASN A 120 -4.39 1.53 -2.94
CA ASN A 120 -5.37 0.46 -3.08
C ASN A 120 -6.70 0.88 -2.45
N ALA A 121 -7.78 0.80 -3.22
CA ALA A 121 -9.12 1.15 -2.78
C ALA A 121 -10.13 0.05 -3.15
N VAL A 122 -11.02 -0.29 -2.21
CA VAL A 122 -12.20 -1.14 -2.45
C VAL A 122 -13.48 -0.30 -2.52
N LEU A 123 -13.48 0.88 -1.90
CA LEU A 123 -14.62 1.79 -1.90
C LEU A 123 -14.53 2.79 -3.06
N LEU A 124 -15.67 3.02 -3.73
CA LEU A 124 -15.76 4.01 -4.80
C LEU A 124 -15.48 5.44 -4.32
N SER A 125 -15.82 5.76 -3.06
CA SER A 125 -15.49 7.05 -2.45
C SER A 125 -13.98 7.25 -2.33
N THR A 126 -13.24 6.23 -1.89
CA THR A 126 -11.77 6.28 -1.78
C THR A 126 -11.14 6.37 -3.17
N LEU A 127 -11.66 5.62 -4.16
CA LEU A 127 -11.22 5.73 -5.56
C LEU A 127 -11.40 7.16 -6.07
N HIS A 128 -12.59 7.73 -5.88
CA HIS A 128 -12.89 9.10 -6.33
C HIS A 128 -11.96 10.12 -5.68
N GLU A 129 -11.80 10.07 -4.35
CA GLU A 129 -10.90 10.96 -3.61
C GLU A 129 -9.45 10.84 -4.08
N ALA A 130 -8.94 9.61 -4.25
CA ALA A 130 -7.58 9.38 -4.73
C ALA A 130 -7.34 9.96 -6.12
N VAL A 131 -8.23 9.65 -7.08
CA VAL A 131 -8.12 10.12 -8.47
C VAL A 131 -8.18 11.65 -8.52
N THR A 132 -9.19 12.25 -7.90
CA THR A 132 -9.39 13.71 -7.91
C THR A 132 -8.21 14.43 -7.28
N THR A 133 -7.76 13.97 -6.10
CA THR A 133 -6.62 14.57 -5.40
C THR A 133 -5.33 14.43 -6.21
N MET A 134 -5.05 13.26 -6.78
CA MET A 134 -3.86 13.07 -7.60
C MET A 134 -3.89 13.91 -8.89
N GLN A 135 -5.07 14.11 -9.49
CA GLN A 135 -5.22 15.01 -10.65
C GLN A 135 -4.95 16.47 -10.29
N GLU A 136 -5.52 16.96 -9.18
CA GLU A 136 -5.27 18.31 -8.66
C GLU A 136 -3.79 18.56 -8.37
N LEU A 137 -3.08 17.52 -7.89
CA LEU A 137 -1.65 17.57 -7.58
C LEU A 137 -0.74 17.26 -8.79
N SER A 138 -1.31 17.03 -9.97
CA SER A 138 -0.58 16.65 -11.21
C SER A 138 0.25 15.36 -11.05
N MET A 139 -0.16 14.46 -10.16
CA MET A 139 0.50 13.17 -9.88
C MET A 139 -0.18 11.99 -10.58
N PHE A 140 -1.43 12.11 -11.02
CA PHE A 140 -2.22 11.00 -11.53
C PHE A 140 -1.62 10.40 -12.82
N ARG A 141 -1.60 9.05 -12.89
CA ARG A 141 -1.17 8.31 -14.08
C ARG A 141 -2.28 7.42 -14.63
N GLU A 142 -2.77 6.46 -13.83
CA GLU A 142 -3.79 5.50 -14.27
C GLU A 142 -4.57 4.92 -13.09
N VAL A 143 -5.69 4.27 -13.39
CA VAL A 143 -6.39 3.34 -12.48
C VAL A 143 -6.42 1.97 -13.12
N VAL A 144 -6.06 0.95 -12.34
CA VAL A 144 -6.18 -0.45 -12.72
C VAL A 144 -7.25 -1.09 -11.84
N HIS A 145 -8.28 -1.67 -12.45
CA HIS A 145 -9.29 -2.45 -11.73
C HIS A 145 -8.91 -3.93 -11.79
N VAL A 146 -8.69 -4.55 -10.64
CA VAL A 146 -8.31 -5.96 -10.53
C VAL A 146 -9.45 -6.75 -9.92
N SER A 147 -9.94 -7.75 -10.67
CA SER A 147 -10.96 -8.69 -10.23
C SER A 147 -10.37 -10.10 -10.26
N VAL A 148 -10.41 -10.79 -9.15
CA VAL A 148 -9.80 -12.12 -8.96
C VAL A 148 -10.86 -13.11 -8.56
N SER A 149 -10.78 -14.32 -9.09
CA SER A 149 -11.55 -15.47 -8.61
C SER A 149 -10.60 -16.62 -8.29
N ARG A 150 -10.83 -17.28 -7.17
CA ARG A 150 -10.04 -18.45 -6.75
C ARG A 150 -10.88 -19.72 -6.79
N SER A 151 -10.27 -20.83 -7.16
CA SER A 151 -10.95 -22.13 -7.12
C SER A 151 -11.31 -22.55 -5.69
N SER A 152 -12.49 -23.13 -5.53
CA SER A 152 -13.00 -23.67 -4.27
C SER A 152 -13.73 -24.98 -4.53
N PRO A 153 -13.60 -26.02 -3.68
CA PRO A 153 -14.32 -27.28 -3.84
C PRO A 153 -15.84 -27.07 -3.76
N LEU A 154 -16.59 -27.74 -4.66
CA LEU A 154 -18.04 -27.79 -4.66
C LEU A 154 -18.52 -29.09 -5.31
N GLY A 155 -19.31 -29.90 -4.59
CA GLY A 155 -20.03 -31.06 -5.14
C GLY A 155 -19.16 -32.09 -5.87
N GLY A 156 -17.92 -32.34 -5.41
CA GLY A 156 -16.97 -33.25 -6.05
C GLY A 156 -16.18 -32.64 -7.21
N GLY A 157 -16.41 -31.33 -7.54
CA GLY A 157 -15.69 -30.56 -8.53
C GLY A 157 -15.06 -29.29 -7.96
N LEU A 158 -14.70 -28.36 -8.84
CA LEU A 158 -14.19 -27.02 -8.49
C LEU A 158 -15.13 -25.95 -9.06
N MET A 159 -15.36 -24.92 -8.26
CA MET A 159 -15.99 -23.67 -8.72
C MET A 159 -15.01 -22.50 -8.56
N LEU A 160 -15.23 -21.43 -9.27
CA LEU A 160 -14.52 -20.16 -9.05
C LEU A 160 -15.36 -19.27 -8.12
N ARG A 161 -14.75 -18.84 -7.01
CA ARG A 161 -15.33 -17.86 -6.10
C ARG A 161 -14.66 -16.50 -6.33
N PRO A 162 -15.44 -15.43 -6.61
CA PRO A 162 -14.89 -14.09 -6.74
C PRO A 162 -14.39 -13.60 -5.39
N LEU A 163 -13.32 -12.84 -5.43
CA LEU A 163 -12.85 -12.01 -4.33
C LEU A 163 -13.34 -10.57 -4.54
N ASP A 164 -13.38 -9.77 -3.48
CA ASP A 164 -13.71 -8.36 -3.60
C ASP A 164 -12.74 -7.68 -4.57
N PRO A 165 -13.25 -6.97 -5.59
CA PRO A 165 -12.40 -6.28 -6.55
C PRO A 165 -11.68 -5.11 -5.89
N VAL A 166 -10.48 -4.79 -6.39
CA VAL A 166 -9.66 -3.68 -5.88
C VAL A 166 -9.32 -2.74 -7.02
N TYR A 167 -9.45 -1.44 -6.76
CA TYR A 167 -8.93 -0.38 -7.61
C TYR A 167 -7.52 -0.04 -7.15
N ILE A 168 -6.58 -0.10 -8.07
CA ILE A 168 -5.17 0.28 -7.87
C ILE A 168 -4.98 1.61 -8.60
N ILE A 169 -4.88 2.69 -7.83
CA ILE A 169 -4.68 4.04 -8.36
C ILE A 169 -3.18 4.30 -8.36
N VAL A 170 -2.64 4.60 -9.52
CA VAL A 170 -1.21 4.80 -9.74
C VAL A 170 -0.93 6.27 -10.01
N GLY A 171 0.08 6.78 -9.35
CA GLY A 171 0.51 8.16 -9.49
C GLY A 171 1.99 8.35 -9.17
N GLY A 172 2.39 9.60 -9.03
CA GLY A 172 3.74 10.03 -8.69
C GLY A 172 4.20 11.21 -9.50
N CYS A 173 5.16 11.96 -8.98
CA CYS A 173 5.72 13.10 -9.67
C CYS A 173 6.54 12.64 -10.90
N ARG A 174 6.47 13.42 -11.97
CA ARG A 174 7.35 13.19 -13.14
C ARG A 174 8.71 13.80 -12.80
N CYS A 175 9.75 13.00 -12.91
CA CYS A 175 11.13 13.49 -12.89
C CYS A 175 11.42 14.31 -14.14
#